data_bac0085181f261790c29fe44b3c8a34a
#
_entry.id   bac0085181f261790c29fe44b3c8a34a
#
_cell.length_a   1.000
_cell.length_b   1.000
_cell.length_c   1.000
_cell.angle_alpha   90.00
_cell.angle_beta   90.00
_cell.angle_gamma   90.00
#
_symmetry.space_group_name_H-M   'P 1'
#
loop_
_entity.id
_entity.type
_entity.pdbx_description
1 polymer ?
#
loop_
_entity_poly.entity_id
_entity_poly.type
_entity_poly.pdbx_seq_one_letter_code
_entity_poly.pdbx_strand_id
1 'polypeptide(L)'
;MMTLSEHRTELIPYDLAGMDHHLTADERAVRSTVRAVCEELIDPNIGDWFERGQIDDLPGLAVELGKIGLFGMHLQGYGCAGMSAVDYGLACMELEASDSGIRSLVSVQGSLAMFAIHRWGSEEHREHWLPAMAAGTAIGCFGLTEPDVGSDPSAMKTRARRDGSDWVLDGSKMWITNGSIADVAIVWAGTEDGIRGFVVPTTTAGFSANAIRHKMSLRASVTSELILEGVRLPSTAMLPDAVGLRGPLSCLNEARYGILWGALGAGRASFQAALDYAGQRTQFGRPITGFQLTQQKLVDMSIELSKGGLLALAIGRAKDEGRLHPVQVSVGKLNNVRAALDICRTARTILGANGISLEYPVIRHMNNLESVLTYEGTSEMHTLIIGQALTGQPAFQ
;
A
#
# COMPACT_ATOMS: atom_id res chain seq x y z
N MET A 1 47.96 -22.00 -4.43
CA MET A 1 46.62 -22.52 -4.67
C MET A 1 45.82 -22.17 -3.45
N MET A 2 45.23 -20.95 -3.40
CA MET A 2 44.37 -20.50 -2.30
C MET A 2 43.05 -21.25 -2.42
N THR A 3 42.66 -21.95 -1.37
CA THR A 3 41.40 -22.69 -1.27
C THR A 3 40.24 -21.72 -1.15
N LEU A 4 39.38 -21.69 -2.15
CA LEU A 4 38.10 -20.96 -2.21
C LEU A 4 37.01 -21.56 -1.26
N SER A 5 37.37 -21.89 -0.03
CA SER A 5 36.46 -22.61 0.88
C SER A 5 35.95 -21.84 2.11
N GLU A 6 36.22 -20.54 2.24
CA GLU A 6 35.86 -19.82 3.47
C GLU A 6 35.13 -18.51 3.18
N HIS A 7 33.96 -18.53 2.66
CA HIS A 7 32.85 -17.56 2.75
C HIS A 7 31.84 -17.86 1.63
N ARG A 8 31.25 -19.05 1.63
CA ARG A 8 29.96 -19.19 0.96
C ARG A 8 28.93 -18.46 1.85
N THR A 9 28.77 -17.17 1.64
CA THR A 9 27.56 -16.48 2.07
C THR A 9 26.40 -17.27 1.46
N GLU A 10 25.53 -17.81 2.28
CA GLU A 10 24.36 -18.57 1.81
C GLU A 10 23.52 -17.62 0.95
N LEU A 11 23.36 -17.96 -0.32
CA LEU A 11 22.59 -17.11 -1.25
C LEU A 11 21.11 -17.15 -0.86
N ILE A 12 20.52 -16.00 -0.70
CA ILE A 12 19.07 -15.85 -0.47
C ILE A 12 18.35 -15.96 -1.82
N PRO A 13 17.52 -16.99 -2.05
CA PRO A 13 16.96 -17.27 -3.38
C PRO A 13 16.17 -16.12 -4.02
N TYR A 14 15.56 -15.25 -3.22
CA TYR A 14 14.80 -14.09 -3.68
C TYR A 14 15.61 -12.77 -3.63
N ASP A 15 16.88 -12.84 -3.25
CA ASP A 15 17.79 -11.68 -3.14
C ASP A 15 19.22 -12.03 -3.62
N LEU A 16 19.32 -12.59 -4.82
CA LEU A 16 20.62 -13.00 -5.40
C LEU A 16 21.58 -11.83 -5.65
N ALA A 17 21.05 -10.61 -5.78
CA ALA A 17 21.85 -9.40 -5.94
C ALA A 17 22.28 -8.77 -4.60
N GLY A 18 21.83 -9.31 -3.46
CA GLY A 18 22.30 -8.94 -2.13
C GLY A 18 21.81 -7.58 -1.61
N MET A 19 20.55 -7.22 -1.86
CA MET A 19 19.94 -6.03 -1.27
C MET A 19 20.12 -6.02 0.26
N ASP A 20 19.98 -7.19 0.91
CA ASP A 20 20.09 -7.35 2.36
C ASP A 20 21.46 -6.90 2.92
N HIS A 21 22.54 -7.04 2.16
CA HIS A 21 23.86 -6.58 2.56
C HIS A 21 23.98 -5.05 2.64
N HIS A 22 23.07 -4.32 1.98
CA HIS A 22 23.03 -2.86 2.01
C HIS A 22 22.12 -2.29 3.10
N LEU A 23 21.43 -3.15 3.86
CA LEU A 23 20.62 -2.74 5.00
C LEU A 23 21.48 -2.58 6.26
N THR A 24 21.16 -1.60 7.08
CA THR A 24 21.73 -1.45 8.41
C THR A 24 21.21 -2.54 9.37
N ALA A 25 21.82 -2.66 10.55
CA ALA A 25 21.33 -3.58 11.57
C ALA A 25 19.92 -3.21 12.05
N ASP A 26 19.65 -1.90 12.21
CA ASP A 26 18.33 -1.40 12.64
C ASP A 26 17.25 -1.66 11.59
N GLU A 27 17.53 -1.44 10.32
CA GLU A 27 16.61 -1.74 9.22
C GLU A 27 16.26 -3.23 9.14
N ARG A 28 17.25 -4.10 9.36
CA ARG A 28 17.00 -5.55 9.46
C ARG A 28 16.16 -5.91 10.69
N ALA A 29 16.38 -5.23 11.83
CA ALA A 29 15.60 -5.43 13.04
C ALA A 29 14.13 -5.00 12.83
N VAL A 30 13.88 -3.84 12.22
CA VAL A 30 12.52 -3.38 11.85
C VAL A 30 11.83 -4.42 10.97
N ARG A 31 12.48 -4.84 9.89
CA ARG A 31 11.94 -5.86 8.99
C ARG A 31 11.59 -7.15 9.72
N SER A 32 12.49 -7.63 10.59
CA SER A 32 12.28 -8.86 11.35
C SER A 32 11.14 -8.74 12.35
N THR A 33 10.99 -7.58 12.99
CA THR A 33 9.88 -7.31 13.93
C THR A 33 8.55 -7.34 13.21
N VAL A 34 8.43 -6.65 12.07
CA VAL A 34 7.18 -6.64 11.30
C VAL A 34 6.84 -8.03 10.78
N ARG A 35 7.84 -8.77 10.29
CA ARG A 35 7.65 -10.17 9.86
C ARG A 35 7.11 -11.05 10.99
N ALA A 36 7.70 -10.98 12.18
CA ALA A 36 7.26 -11.78 13.34
C ALA A 36 5.80 -11.47 13.70
N VAL A 37 5.41 -10.20 13.69
CA VAL A 37 4.01 -9.80 13.92
C VAL A 37 3.08 -10.33 12.83
N CYS A 38 3.50 -10.32 11.57
CA CYS A 38 2.73 -10.91 10.48
C CYS A 38 2.55 -12.43 10.66
N GLU A 39 3.62 -13.15 10.97
CA GLU A 39 3.62 -14.60 11.22
C GLU A 39 2.76 -14.99 12.43
N GLU A 40 2.71 -14.15 13.46
CA GLU A 40 1.93 -14.41 14.68
C GLU A 40 0.45 -14.06 14.51
N LEU A 41 0.13 -12.90 13.99
CA LEU A 41 -1.24 -12.36 14.04
C LEU A 41 -2.01 -12.47 12.72
N ILE A 42 -1.32 -12.47 11.57
CA ILE A 42 -1.94 -12.32 10.26
C ILE A 42 -1.94 -13.63 9.48
N ASP A 43 -0.77 -14.23 9.28
CA ASP A 43 -0.60 -15.38 8.40
C ASP A 43 -1.47 -16.59 8.76
N PRO A 44 -1.71 -16.92 10.05
CA PRO A 44 -2.58 -18.03 10.42
C PRO A 44 -4.04 -17.84 10.02
N ASN A 45 -4.48 -16.58 9.83
CA ASN A 45 -5.88 -16.22 9.66
C ASN A 45 -6.21 -15.69 8.25
N ILE A 46 -5.20 -15.23 7.50
CA ILE A 46 -5.41 -14.42 6.30
C ILE A 46 -6.15 -15.17 5.18
N GLY A 47 -5.97 -16.48 5.07
CA GLY A 47 -6.69 -17.30 4.11
C GLY A 47 -8.19 -17.25 4.35
N ASP A 48 -8.62 -17.46 5.58
CA ASP A 48 -10.01 -17.42 6.02
C ASP A 48 -10.60 -16.02 5.93
N TRP A 49 -9.84 -14.98 6.32
CA TRP A 49 -10.27 -13.59 6.16
C TRP A 49 -10.49 -13.21 4.70
N PHE A 50 -9.60 -13.66 3.83
CA PHE A 50 -9.74 -13.43 2.40
C PHE A 50 -10.98 -14.16 1.85
N GLU A 51 -11.22 -15.42 2.21
CA GLU A 51 -12.39 -16.21 1.77
C GLU A 51 -13.69 -15.57 2.22
N ARG A 52 -13.78 -15.17 3.49
CA ARG A 52 -14.95 -14.50 4.06
C ARG A 52 -15.13 -13.05 3.63
N GLY A 53 -14.04 -12.39 3.19
CA GLY A 53 -14.05 -10.99 2.79
C GLY A 53 -14.11 -10.01 3.96
N GLN A 54 -13.60 -10.42 5.13
CA GLN A 54 -13.53 -9.58 6.34
C GLN A 54 -12.47 -10.09 7.32
N ILE A 55 -11.92 -9.20 8.12
CA ILE A 55 -11.06 -9.47 9.27
C ILE A 55 -11.97 -9.57 10.50
N ASP A 56 -11.82 -10.63 11.30
CA ASP A 56 -12.74 -10.92 12.43
C ASP A 56 -12.70 -9.84 13.52
N ASP A 57 -11.49 -9.46 13.94
CA ASP A 57 -11.27 -8.40 14.93
C ASP A 57 -10.31 -7.34 14.34
N LEU A 58 -10.82 -6.56 13.40
CA LEU A 58 -10.02 -5.50 12.78
C LEU A 58 -9.63 -4.40 13.80
N PRO A 59 -10.51 -3.95 14.73
CA PRO A 59 -10.10 -2.99 15.75
C PRO A 59 -8.97 -3.52 16.65
N GLY A 60 -9.04 -4.77 17.10
CA GLY A 60 -7.97 -5.39 17.88
C GLY A 60 -6.67 -5.49 17.11
N LEU A 61 -6.71 -5.94 15.85
CA LEU A 61 -5.55 -5.97 14.96
C LEU A 61 -4.94 -4.56 14.77
N ALA A 62 -5.76 -3.54 14.57
CA ALA A 62 -5.28 -2.16 14.43
C ALA A 62 -4.52 -1.68 15.68
N VAL A 63 -5.02 -1.98 16.86
CA VAL A 63 -4.32 -1.65 18.13
C VAL A 63 -2.98 -2.38 18.22
N GLU A 64 -2.90 -3.67 17.86
CA GLU A 64 -1.63 -4.40 17.88
C GLU A 64 -0.62 -3.83 16.87
N LEU A 65 -1.06 -3.47 15.66
CA LEU A 65 -0.21 -2.80 14.66
C LEU A 65 0.22 -1.39 15.13
N GLY A 66 -0.65 -0.68 15.84
CA GLY A 66 -0.33 0.62 16.45
C GLY A 66 0.74 0.52 17.54
N LYS A 67 0.70 -0.51 18.40
CA LYS A 67 1.69 -0.73 19.47
C LYS A 67 3.14 -0.85 18.96
N ILE A 68 3.32 -1.38 17.76
CA ILE A 68 4.64 -1.48 17.11
C ILE A 68 4.95 -0.29 16.18
N GLY A 69 4.13 0.76 16.24
CA GLY A 69 4.38 2.02 15.53
C GLY A 69 4.19 1.99 14.03
N LEU A 70 3.39 1.06 13.48
CA LEU A 70 3.20 0.95 12.02
C LEU A 70 2.36 2.07 11.43
N PHE A 71 1.41 2.63 12.19
CA PHE A 71 0.57 3.71 11.69
C PHE A 71 1.29 5.06 11.73
N GLY A 72 1.42 5.67 10.56
CA GLY A 72 2.19 6.90 10.42
C GLY A 72 3.68 6.72 10.73
N MET A 73 4.24 5.52 10.53
CA MET A 73 5.60 5.12 10.88
C MET A 73 6.67 6.14 10.46
N HIS A 74 6.51 6.77 9.31
CA HIS A 74 7.42 7.77 8.71
C HIS A 74 7.11 9.23 9.12
N LEU A 75 6.07 9.46 9.94
CA LEU A 75 5.69 10.79 10.41
C LEU A 75 6.38 11.11 11.74
N GLN A 76 6.62 12.40 11.97
CA GLN A 76 7.29 12.89 13.17
C GLN A 76 6.29 13.46 14.19
N GLY A 77 6.45 13.14 15.46
CA GLY A 77 5.61 13.66 16.54
C GLY A 77 4.25 12.97 16.67
N TYR A 78 3.42 13.44 17.55
CA TYR A 78 2.03 13.02 17.77
C TYR A 78 1.84 11.50 17.98
N GLY A 79 2.82 10.83 18.60
CA GLY A 79 2.79 9.38 18.84
C GLY A 79 3.27 8.53 17.67
N CYS A 80 3.63 9.14 16.54
CA CYS A 80 4.21 8.43 15.39
C CYS A 80 5.68 8.06 15.63
N ALA A 81 6.15 6.97 15.03
CA ALA A 81 7.48 6.41 15.29
C ALA A 81 8.64 7.23 14.70
N GLY A 82 8.41 8.03 13.65
CA GLY A 82 9.42 8.89 13.03
C GLY A 82 10.56 8.14 12.34
N MET A 83 10.29 6.93 11.84
CA MET A 83 11.26 6.06 11.20
C MET A 83 11.65 6.54 9.79
N SER A 84 12.74 5.98 9.26
CA SER A 84 13.22 6.28 7.92
C SER A 84 12.25 5.81 6.82
N ALA A 85 12.41 6.32 5.60
CA ALA A 85 11.64 5.83 4.47
C ALA A 85 11.98 4.36 4.14
N VAL A 86 13.23 3.95 4.29
CA VAL A 86 13.62 2.56 4.09
C VAL A 86 12.93 1.64 5.11
N ASP A 87 12.88 2.02 6.40
CA ASP A 87 12.17 1.26 7.42
C ASP A 87 10.70 1.07 7.08
N TYR A 88 10.02 2.16 6.69
CA TYR A 88 8.62 2.10 6.25
C TYR A 88 8.45 1.23 5.00
N GLY A 89 9.37 1.32 4.05
CA GLY A 89 9.39 0.46 2.87
C GLY A 89 9.50 -1.03 3.22
N LEU A 90 10.44 -1.39 4.09
CA LEU A 90 10.62 -2.76 4.57
C LEU A 90 9.39 -3.27 5.33
N ALA A 91 8.77 -2.42 6.16
CA ALA A 91 7.51 -2.75 6.82
C ALA A 91 6.38 -3.03 5.80
N CYS A 92 6.22 -2.19 4.78
CA CYS A 92 5.26 -2.44 3.69
C CYS A 92 5.53 -3.76 2.96
N MET A 93 6.80 -4.12 2.74
CA MET A 93 7.18 -5.37 2.10
C MET A 93 6.79 -6.59 2.94
N GLU A 94 6.99 -6.57 4.25
CA GLU A 94 6.60 -7.69 5.12
C GLU A 94 5.07 -7.79 5.26
N LEU A 95 4.37 -6.67 5.45
CA LEU A 95 2.90 -6.64 5.51
C LEU A 95 2.25 -7.19 4.23
N GLU A 96 2.77 -6.83 3.05
CA GLU A 96 2.21 -7.30 1.78
C GLU A 96 2.65 -8.72 1.42
N ALA A 97 3.72 -9.24 2.04
CA ALA A 97 4.05 -10.66 1.98
C ALA A 97 2.95 -11.52 2.62
N SER A 98 2.29 -11.00 3.65
CA SER A 98 1.08 -11.60 4.23
C SER A 98 -0.14 -11.32 3.34
N ASP A 99 -0.49 -10.03 3.13
CA ASP A 99 -1.60 -9.64 2.24
C ASP A 99 -1.57 -8.16 1.86
N SER A 100 -1.90 -7.86 0.59
CA SER A 100 -2.03 -6.48 0.12
C SER A 100 -3.14 -5.70 0.84
N GLY A 101 -4.17 -6.37 1.37
CA GLY A 101 -5.24 -5.73 2.16
C GLY A 101 -4.72 -5.19 3.49
N ILE A 102 -3.84 -5.94 4.16
CA ILE A 102 -3.20 -5.52 5.42
C ILE A 102 -2.24 -4.36 5.17
N ARG A 103 -1.39 -4.45 4.13
CA ARG A 103 -0.54 -3.31 3.77
C ARG A 103 -1.39 -2.08 3.40
N SER A 104 -2.54 -2.26 2.73
CA SER A 104 -3.47 -1.16 2.40
C SER A 104 -4.08 -0.52 3.64
N LEU A 105 -4.44 -1.30 4.68
CA LEU A 105 -4.88 -0.76 5.97
C LEU A 105 -3.85 0.21 6.54
N VAL A 106 -2.58 -0.22 6.62
CA VAL A 106 -1.47 0.59 7.17
C VAL A 106 -1.17 1.79 6.29
N SER A 107 -1.17 1.62 4.96
CA SER A 107 -0.85 2.69 4.01
C SER A 107 -1.93 3.76 3.96
N VAL A 108 -3.21 3.39 3.92
CA VAL A 108 -4.31 4.38 3.90
C VAL A 108 -4.39 5.13 5.22
N GLN A 109 -4.20 4.44 6.35
CA GLN A 109 -4.10 5.07 7.66
C GLN A 109 -2.92 6.06 7.68
N GLY A 110 -1.69 5.59 7.45
CA GLY A 110 -0.46 6.37 7.67
C GLY A 110 -0.12 7.34 6.55
N SER A 111 -0.11 6.87 5.29
CA SER A 111 0.39 7.64 4.14
C SER A 111 -0.67 8.51 3.47
N LEU A 112 -1.96 8.24 3.69
CA LEU A 112 -3.05 9.05 3.15
C LEU A 112 -3.72 9.89 4.23
N ALA A 113 -4.46 9.27 5.19
CA ALA A 113 -5.26 10.01 6.16
C ALA A 113 -4.37 10.78 7.16
N MET A 114 -3.46 10.09 7.87
CA MET A 114 -2.56 10.73 8.82
C MET A 114 -1.61 11.72 8.15
N PHE A 115 -1.06 11.38 6.97
CA PHE A 115 -0.19 12.29 6.24
C PHE A 115 -0.92 13.58 5.82
N ALA A 116 -2.18 13.48 5.37
CA ALA A 116 -2.98 14.65 5.02
C ALA A 116 -3.17 15.58 6.23
N ILE A 117 -3.50 15.03 7.41
CA ILE A 117 -3.64 15.78 8.67
C ILE A 117 -2.28 16.36 9.10
N HIS A 118 -1.24 15.54 9.10
CA HIS A 118 0.10 15.94 9.52
C HIS A 118 0.67 17.08 8.66
N ARG A 119 0.54 16.97 7.34
CA ARG A 119 1.18 17.90 6.38
C ARG A 119 0.36 19.16 6.15
N TRP A 120 -0.97 19.05 6.14
CA TRP A 120 -1.88 20.09 5.67
C TRP A 120 -2.89 20.54 6.73
N GLY A 121 -3.00 19.85 7.85
CA GLY A 121 -3.90 20.18 8.95
C GLY A 121 -3.40 21.34 9.81
N SER A 122 -4.31 21.92 10.59
CA SER A 122 -3.96 22.83 11.68
C SER A 122 -3.34 22.05 12.85
N GLU A 123 -2.75 22.75 13.80
CA GLU A 123 -2.23 22.12 15.02
C GLU A 123 -3.34 21.38 15.80
N GLU A 124 -4.54 22.00 15.89
CA GLU A 124 -5.71 21.36 16.49
C GLU A 124 -6.07 20.03 15.81
N HIS A 125 -6.02 19.96 14.48
CA HIS A 125 -6.24 18.70 13.75
C HIS A 125 -5.20 17.66 14.11
N ARG A 126 -3.92 18.03 14.21
CA ARG A 126 -2.82 17.11 14.52
C ARG A 126 -2.94 16.55 15.94
N GLU A 127 -3.13 17.44 16.92
CA GLU A 127 -3.24 17.07 18.34
C GLU A 127 -4.47 16.21 18.61
N HIS A 128 -5.58 16.48 17.91
CA HIS A 128 -6.83 15.75 18.12
C HIS A 128 -6.80 14.35 17.50
N TRP A 129 -6.32 14.20 16.26
CA TRP A 129 -6.48 12.95 15.52
C TRP A 129 -5.25 12.04 15.55
N LEU A 130 -4.05 12.62 15.35
CA LEU A 130 -2.86 11.79 15.09
C LEU A 130 -2.49 10.84 16.23
N PRO A 131 -2.57 11.21 17.53
CA PRO A 131 -2.21 10.28 18.61
C PRO A 131 -3.10 9.01 18.64
N ALA A 132 -4.43 9.19 18.51
CA ALA A 132 -5.34 8.06 18.48
C ALA A 132 -5.18 7.22 17.20
N MET A 133 -4.91 7.86 16.06
CA MET A 133 -4.64 7.16 14.80
C MET A 133 -3.31 6.40 14.84
N ALA A 134 -2.26 6.95 15.43
CA ALA A 134 -0.98 6.28 15.60
C ALA A 134 -1.09 5.05 16.53
N ALA A 135 -1.88 5.16 17.58
CA ALA A 135 -2.18 4.06 18.50
C ALA A 135 -3.13 2.99 17.92
N GLY A 136 -3.70 3.21 16.73
CA GLY A 136 -4.68 2.30 16.11
C GLY A 136 -6.07 2.30 16.78
N THR A 137 -6.33 3.26 17.68
CA THR A 137 -7.63 3.41 18.35
C THR A 137 -8.62 4.30 17.59
N ALA A 138 -8.14 5.01 16.55
CA ALA A 138 -8.96 5.70 15.57
C ALA A 138 -8.50 5.35 14.17
N ILE A 139 -9.44 5.06 13.29
CA ILE A 139 -9.18 4.69 11.90
C ILE A 139 -9.55 5.84 10.97
N GLY A 140 -8.67 6.12 10.01
CA GLY A 140 -8.89 7.10 8.96
C GLY A 140 -9.14 6.48 7.60
N CYS A 141 -9.87 7.23 6.76
CA CYS A 141 -9.99 6.93 5.34
C CYS A 141 -9.73 8.17 4.48
N PHE A 142 -9.58 7.97 3.16
CA PHE A 142 -9.19 9.02 2.23
C PHE A 142 -10.11 9.06 1.01
N GLY A 143 -11.02 10.02 0.98
CA GLY A 143 -12.06 10.20 -0.02
C GLY A 143 -11.63 11.14 -1.14
N LEU A 144 -10.98 10.61 -2.19
CA LEU A 144 -10.61 11.34 -3.41
C LEU A 144 -11.42 10.87 -4.63
N THR A 145 -11.27 9.58 -4.97
CA THR A 145 -11.90 8.96 -6.14
C THR A 145 -13.43 8.99 -6.05
N GLU A 146 -14.10 9.24 -7.18
CA GLU A 146 -15.56 9.26 -7.31
C GLU A 146 -16.03 8.19 -8.30
N PRO A 147 -17.33 7.85 -8.35
CA PRO A 147 -17.84 6.85 -9.29
C PRO A 147 -17.44 7.11 -10.75
N ASP A 148 -17.44 8.36 -11.18
CA ASP A 148 -17.12 8.77 -12.57
C ASP A 148 -15.73 9.41 -12.71
N VAL A 149 -14.97 9.56 -11.64
CA VAL A 149 -13.70 10.32 -11.62
C VAL A 149 -12.60 9.53 -10.88
N GLY A 150 -11.70 8.94 -11.64
CA GLY A 150 -10.56 8.17 -11.11
C GLY A 150 -9.22 8.83 -11.45
N SER A 151 -8.69 8.60 -12.66
CA SER A 151 -7.36 9.06 -13.07
C SER A 151 -7.23 10.57 -13.22
N ASP A 152 -8.32 11.29 -13.41
CA ASP A 152 -8.38 12.75 -13.45
C ASP A 152 -9.14 13.32 -12.25
N PRO A 153 -8.51 13.48 -11.09
CA PRO A 153 -9.16 14.02 -9.91
C PRO A 153 -9.54 15.50 -10.02
N SER A 154 -9.09 16.21 -11.07
CA SER A 154 -9.50 17.61 -11.32
C SER A 154 -10.97 17.74 -11.70
N ALA A 155 -11.53 16.69 -12.26
CA ALA A 155 -12.93 16.62 -12.70
C ALA A 155 -13.93 16.23 -11.59
N MET A 156 -13.49 16.21 -10.31
CA MET A 156 -14.34 15.79 -9.18
C MET A 156 -15.65 16.55 -9.11
N LYS A 157 -16.73 15.83 -8.79
CA LYS A 157 -18.10 16.35 -8.71
C LYS A 157 -18.52 16.68 -7.29
N THR A 158 -17.91 16.08 -6.26
CA THR A 158 -18.13 16.43 -4.84
C THR A 158 -17.83 17.91 -4.63
N ARG A 159 -18.76 18.61 -3.98
CA ARG A 159 -18.68 20.06 -3.75
C ARG A 159 -18.77 20.37 -2.25
N ALA A 160 -18.02 21.38 -1.85
CA ALA A 160 -18.16 22.03 -0.57
C ALA A 160 -18.52 23.50 -0.81
N ARG A 161 -19.65 23.93 -0.28
CA ARG A 161 -20.12 25.32 -0.38
C ARG A 161 -20.11 25.98 1.00
N ARG A 162 -19.89 27.30 1.02
CA ARG A 162 -20.02 28.09 2.24
C ARG A 162 -21.53 28.27 2.58
N ASP A 163 -21.83 28.18 3.87
CA ASP A 163 -23.13 28.50 4.44
C ASP A 163 -22.92 29.20 5.81
N GLY A 164 -22.87 30.52 5.76
CA GLY A 164 -22.40 31.35 6.88
C GLY A 164 -20.92 31.10 7.18
N SER A 165 -20.60 30.75 8.42
CA SER A 165 -19.23 30.37 8.83
C SER A 165 -18.88 28.94 8.49
N ASP A 166 -19.87 28.09 8.17
CA ASP A 166 -19.72 26.65 7.98
C ASP A 166 -19.45 26.26 6.54
N TRP A 167 -19.04 25.01 6.35
CA TRP A 167 -19.02 24.31 5.08
C TRP A 167 -20.15 23.29 5.02
N VAL A 168 -20.74 23.10 3.84
CA VAL A 168 -21.70 22.04 3.55
C VAL A 168 -21.17 21.22 2.38
N LEU A 169 -20.99 19.92 2.58
CA LEU A 169 -20.45 19.00 1.61
C LEU A 169 -21.56 18.12 1.04
N ASP A 170 -21.58 18.02 -0.31
CA ASP A 170 -22.47 17.15 -1.07
C ASP A 170 -21.69 16.39 -2.14
N GLY A 171 -21.96 15.08 -2.29
CA GLY A 171 -21.34 14.23 -3.29
C GLY A 171 -21.13 12.79 -2.83
N SER A 172 -20.31 12.05 -3.57
CA SER A 172 -19.98 10.67 -3.24
C SER A 172 -18.51 10.35 -3.56
N LYS A 173 -17.94 9.38 -2.82
CA LYS A 173 -16.60 8.85 -3.05
C LYS A 173 -16.68 7.34 -3.21
N MET A 174 -15.86 6.79 -4.09
CA MET A 174 -15.90 5.37 -4.47
C MET A 174 -14.54 4.70 -4.25
N TRP A 175 -14.56 3.42 -3.92
CA TRP A 175 -13.38 2.59 -3.67
C TRP A 175 -12.54 3.03 -2.47
N ILE A 176 -13.19 3.51 -1.42
CA ILE A 176 -12.51 4.09 -0.26
C ILE A 176 -12.17 2.99 0.76
N THR A 177 -10.90 2.69 0.88
CA THR A 177 -10.37 1.77 1.90
C THR A 177 -10.69 2.31 3.29
N ASN A 178 -11.09 1.43 4.20
CA ASN A 178 -11.50 1.71 5.57
C ASN A 178 -12.81 2.52 5.71
N GLY A 179 -13.48 2.95 4.64
CA GLY A 179 -14.58 3.92 4.70
C GLY A 179 -15.70 3.60 5.71
N SER A 180 -16.16 2.33 5.78
CA SER A 180 -17.26 1.93 6.69
C SER A 180 -16.82 1.61 8.13
N ILE A 181 -15.52 1.69 8.43
CA ILE A 181 -14.95 1.47 9.76
C ILE A 181 -14.17 2.68 10.27
N ALA A 182 -14.11 3.75 9.47
CA ALA A 182 -13.34 4.95 9.80
C ALA A 182 -14.07 5.81 10.84
N ASP A 183 -13.28 6.39 11.75
CA ASP A 183 -13.71 7.44 12.69
C ASP A 183 -13.60 8.82 12.05
N VAL A 184 -12.65 8.98 11.13
CA VAL A 184 -12.41 10.22 10.40
C VAL A 184 -12.15 9.97 8.91
N ALA A 185 -12.78 10.78 8.07
CA ALA A 185 -12.56 10.78 6.62
C ALA A 185 -11.87 12.08 6.18
N ILE A 186 -10.80 11.95 5.41
CA ILE A 186 -10.23 13.08 4.67
C ILE A 186 -10.94 13.16 3.33
N VAL A 187 -11.80 14.13 3.15
CA VAL A 187 -12.61 14.29 1.95
C VAL A 187 -12.12 15.46 1.10
N TRP A 188 -11.81 15.20 -0.16
CA TRP A 188 -11.46 16.22 -1.13
C TRP A 188 -12.69 16.66 -1.90
N ALA A 189 -12.92 17.97 -1.98
CA ALA A 189 -14.09 18.56 -2.64
C ALA A 189 -13.72 19.83 -3.40
N GLY A 190 -14.45 20.11 -4.48
CA GLY A 190 -14.37 21.37 -5.20
C GLY A 190 -15.08 22.48 -4.42
N THR A 191 -14.43 23.64 -4.31
CA THR A 191 -14.98 24.87 -3.75
C THR A 191 -14.91 25.98 -4.78
N GLU A 192 -15.43 27.18 -4.48
CA GLU A 192 -15.26 28.37 -5.32
C GLU A 192 -13.78 28.76 -5.48
N ASP A 193 -12.94 28.43 -4.47
CA ASP A 193 -11.49 28.69 -4.47
C ASP A 193 -10.65 27.50 -4.96
N GLY A 194 -11.27 26.55 -5.68
CA GLY A 194 -10.62 25.33 -6.15
C GLY A 194 -10.79 24.14 -5.20
N ILE A 195 -9.97 23.09 -5.40
CA ILE A 195 -10.05 21.85 -4.61
C ILE A 195 -9.48 22.11 -3.21
N ARG A 196 -10.22 21.62 -2.18
CA ARG A 196 -9.84 21.68 -0.77
C ARG A 196 -10.04 20.33 -0.10
N GLY A 197 -9.29 20.07 0.96
CA GLY A 197 -9.44 18.88 1.82
C GLY A 197 -10.21 19.23 3.10
N PHE A 198 -11.01 18.31 3.59
CA PHE A 198 -11.81 18.45 4.80
C PHE A 198 -11.59 17.27 5.72
N VAL A 199 -11.42 17.52 7.01
CA VAL A 199 -11.41 16.51 8.07
C VAL A 199 -12.86 16.31 8.53
N VAL A 200 -13.42 15.16 8.21
CA VAL A 200 -14.83 14.84 8.44
C VAL A 200 -14.94 13.72 9.47
N PRO A 201 -15.37 13.99 10.72
CA PRO A 201 -15.77 12.93 11.64
C PRO A 201 -16.91 12.12 11.01
N THR A 202 -16.80 10.79 10.97
CA THR A 202 -17.77 9.95 10.24
C THR A 202 -19.13 9.88 10.91
N THR A 203 -19.23 10.33 12.17
CA THR A 203 -20.48 10.49 12.92
C THR A 203 -21.26 11.76 12.54
N THR A 204 -20.72 12.63 11.68
CA THR A 204 -21.38 13.86 11.24
C THR A 204 -22.66 13.53 10.47
N ALA A 205 -23.76 14.21 10.81
CA ALA A 205 -25.04 14.02 10.12
C ALA A 205 -24.90 14.24 8.62
N GLY A 206 -25.51 13.37 7.82
CA GLY A 206 -25.41 13.39 6.35
C GLY A 206 -24.21 12.60 5.79
N PHE A 207 -23.29 12.11 6.64
CA PHE A 207 -22.25 11.18 6.23
C PHE A 207 -22.73 9.73 6.34
N SER A 208 -22.52 8.93 5.31
CA SER A 208 -22.70 7.48 5.38
C SER A 208 -21.65 6.76 4.52
N ALA A 209 -21.40 5.49 4.86
CA ALA A 209 -20.43 4.66 4.16
C ALA A 209 -20.96 3.23 3.96
N ASN A 210 -21.00 2.78 2.69
CA ASN A 210 -21.51 1.48 2.29
C ASN A 210 -20.38 0.56 1.84
N ALA A 211 -20.22 -0.59 2.50
CA ALA A 211 -19.17 -1.55 2.14
C ALA A 211 -19.42 -2.19 0.76
N ILE A 212 -18.39 -2.20 -0.08
CA ILE A 212 -18.34 -2.88 -1.38
C ILE A 212 -17.90 -4.33 -1.14
N ARG A 213 -18.81 -5.30 -1.26
CA ARG A 213 -18.57 -6.70 -0.91
C ARG A 213 -18.22 -7.59 -2.10
N HIS A 214 -18.77 -7.31 -3.29
CA HIS A 214 -18.61 -8.14 -4.49
C HIS A 214 -17.31 -7.83 -5.25
N LYS A 215 -16.17 -8.07 -4.60
CA LYS A 215 -14.84 -7.92 -5.21
C LYS A 215 -14.01 -9.18 -5.00
N MET A 216 -13.19 -9.55 -5.98
CA MET A 216 -12.34 -10.75 -5.96
C MET A 216 -10.89 -10.43 -5.58
N SER A 217 -10.58 -9.18 -5.35
CA SER A 217 -9.28 -8.65 -4.97
C SER A 217 -9.41 -7.88 -3.65
N LEU A 218 -8.34 -7.84 -2.84
CA LEU A 218 -8.30 -7.14 -1.54
C LEU A 218 -9.49 -7.52 -0.64
N ARG A 219 -9.84 -8.80 -0.59
CA ARG A 219 -11.02 -9.26 0.15
C ARG A 219 -10.87 -9.09 1.66
N ALA A 220 -9.65 -9.20 2.19
CA ALA A 220 -9.32 -8.91 3.58
C ALA A 220 -9.20 -7.39 3.87
N SER A 221 -9.53 -6.52 2.91
CA SER A 221 -9.55 -5.07 3.09
C SER A 221 -10.96 -4.54 2.98
N VAL A 222 -11.36 -3.70 3.93
CA VAL A 222 -12.63 -2.97 3.85
C VAL A 222 -12.52 -1.91 2.76
N THR A 223 -13.50 -1.90 1.86
CA THR A 223 -13.60 -0.92 0.77
C THR A 223 -15.03 -0.41 0.70
N SER A 224 -15.23 0.89 0.58
CA SER A 224 -16.57 1.49 0.70
C SER A 224 -16.83 2.56 -0.35
N GLU A 225 -18.11 2.83 -0.57
CA GLU A 225 -18.62 4.08 -1.09
C GLU A 225 -18.90 5.01 0.08
N LEU A 226 -18.49 6.28 0.00
CA LEU A 226 -18.90 7.33 0.93
C LEU A 226 -19.96 8.19 0.27
N ILE A 227 -21.00 8.52 1.02
CA ILE A 227 -22.10 9.38 0.60
C ILE A 227 -22.15 10.61 1.53
N LEU A 228 -22.23 11.78 0.94
CA LEU A 228 -22.22 13.08 1.59
C LEU A 228 -23.50 13.81 1.17
N GLU A 229 -24.44 13.96 2.10
CA GLU A 229 -25.74 14.59 1.87
C GLU A 229 -25.92 15.76 2.84
N GLY A 230 -25.49 16.94 2.42
CA GLY A 230 -25.55 18.15 3.25
C GLY A 230 -24.69 18.05 4.52
N VAL A 231 -23.54 17.39 4.48
CA VAL A 231 -22.64 17.23 5.62
C VAL A 231 -22.12 18.59 6.06
N ARG A 232 -22.58 19.06 7.20
CA ARG A 232 -22.23 20.38 7.75
C ARG A 232 -21.02 20.28 8.66
N LEU A 233 -20.03 21.12 8.38
CA LEU A 233 -18.75 21.17 9.08
C LEU A 233 -18.42 22.61 9.47
N PRO A 234 -17.80 22.84 10.64
CA PRO A 234 -17.27 24.15 11.00
C PRO A 234 -16.17 24.58 10.01
N SER A 235 -15.91 25.88 9.93
CA SER A 235 -14.85 26.43 9.06
C SER A 235 -13.47 25.83 9.35
N THR A 236 -13.23 25.43 10.59
CA THR A 236 -11.98 24.82 11.06
C THR A 236 -11.76 23.40 10.55
N ALA A 237 -12.78 22.72 10.00
CA ALA A 237 -12.64 21.36 9.45
C ALA A 237 -11.85 21.34 8.13
N MET A 238 -11.67 22.47 7.45
CA MET A 238 -10.89 22.54 6.23
C MET A 238 -9.39 22.47 6.55
N LEU A 239 -8.64 21.67 5.76
CA LEU A 239 -7.18 21.61 5.80
C LEU A 239 -6.63 22.96 5.26
N PRO A 240 -6.05 23.85 6.12
CA PRO A 240 -5.80 25.24 5.75
C PRO A 240 -4.77 25.40 4.62
N ASP A 241 -3.74 24.54 4.61
CA ASP A 241 -2.60 24.65 3.70
C ASP A 241 -2.74 23.82 2.42
N ALA A 242 -3.83 23.04 2.29
CA ALA A 242 -4.09 22.21 1.12
C ALA A 242 -4.84 22.98 0.03
N VAL A 243 -4.12 23.46 -0.98
CA VAL A 243 -4.69 24.22 -2.11
C VAL A 243 -4.55 23.45 -3.41
N GLY A 244 -5.66 23.24 -4.12
CA GLY A 244 -5.69 22.56 -5.41
C GLY A 244 -5.30 21.09 -5.30
N LEU A 245 -4.84 20.50 -6.41
CA LEU A 245 -4.43 19.09 -6.48
C LEU A 245 -3.11 18.78 -5.74
N ARG A 246 -2.33 19.79 -5.35
CA ARG A 246 -1.08 19.56 -4.60
C ARG A 246 -1.32 18.77 -3.31
N GLY A 247 -2.43 19.06 -2.61
CA GLY A 247 -2.82 18.36 -1.39
C GLY A 247 -2.95 16.84 -1.63
N PRO A 248 -3.98 16.39 -2.37
CA PRO A 248 -4.21 14.96 -2.56
C PRO A 248 -3.06 14.24 -3.30
N LEU A 249 -2.41 14.87 -4.28
CA LEU A 249 -1.32 14.25 -5.02
C LEU A 249 -0.07 14.02 -4.16
N SER A 250 0.19 14.88 -3.16
CA SER A 250 1.28 14.65 -2.20
C SER A 250 1.02 13.41 -1.35
N CYS A 251 -0.22 13.21 -0.87
CA CYS A 251 -0.62 12.01 -0.13
C CYS A 251 -0.47 10.75 -1.00
N LEU A 252 -0.91 10.81 -2.26
CA LEU A 252 -0.74 9.69 -3.20
C LEU A 252 0.73 9.34 -3.43
N ASN A 253 1.64 10.30 -3.44
CA ASN A 253 3.08 10.01 -3.59
C ASN A 253 3.63 9.23 -2.40
N GLU A 254 3.20 9.57 -1.17
CA GLU A 254 3.57 8.81 0.03
C GLU A 254 3.05 7.37 -0.02
N ALA A 255 1.79 7.18 -0.40
CA ALA A 255 1.20 5.85 -0.49
C ALA A 255 1.81 5.00 -1.62
N ARG A 256 2.07 5.60 -2.80
CA ARG A 256 2.77 4.94 -3.92
C ARG A 256 4.16 4.46 -3.53
N TYR A 257 4.85 5.19 -2.66
CA TYR A 257 6.14 4.78 -2.12
C TYR A 257 6.01 3.47 -1.32
N GLY A 258 5.02 3.33 -0.46
CA GLY A 258 4.75 2.07 0.25
C GLY A 258 4.39 0.91 -0.71
N ILE A 259 3.67 1.18 -1.80
CA ILE A 259 3.27 0.18 -2.79
C ILE A 259 4.47 -0.41 -3.54
N LEU A 260 5.46 0.42 -3.93
CA LEU A 260 6.63 -0.08 -4.68
C LEU A 260 7.47 -1.09 -3.87
N TRP A 261 7.45 -1.01 -2.55
CA TRP A 261 8.05 -1.99 -1.65
C TRP A 261 7.11 -3.17 -1.38
N GLY A 262 5.85 -2.88 -1.08
CA GLY A 262 4.87 -3.90 -0.72
C GLY A 262 4.70 -4.97 -1.80
N ALA A 263 4.59 -4.57 -3.06
CA ALA A 263 4.44 -5.51 -4.18
C ALA A 263 5.55 -6.57 -4.23
N LEU A 264 6.79 -6.22 -3.85
CA LEU A 264 7.88 -7.18 -3.76
C LEU A 264 7.63 -8.24 -2.69
N GLY A 265 6.96 -7.88 -1.59
CA GLY A 265 6.56 -8.81 -0.55
C GLY A 265 5.62 -9.89 -1.08
N ALA A 266 4.56 -9.49 -1.78
CA ALA A 266 3.62 -10.43 -2.42
C ALA A 266 4.32 -11.33 -3.47
N GLY A 267 5.21 -10.75 -4.28
CA GLY A 267 6.04 -11.49 -5.23
C GLY A 267 6.96 -12.49 -4.53
N ARG A 268 7.64 -12.08 -3.45
CA ARG A 268 8.51 -12.93 -2.63
C ARG A 268 7.75 -14.10 -2.01
N ALA A 269 6.61 -13.84 -1.38
CA ALA A 269 5.79 -14.88 -0.77
C ALA A 269 5.32 -15.93 -1.82
N SER A 270 4.91 -15.46 -3.00
CA SER A 270 4.51 -16.34 -4.10
C SER A 270 5.69 -17.13 -4.68
N PHE A 271 6.85 -16.51 -4.82
CA PHE A 271 8.09 -17.17 -5.25
C PHE A 271 8.51 -18.26 -4.26
N GLN A 272 8.51 -17.96 -2.95
CA GLN A 272 8.90 -18.93 -1.92
C GLN A 272 7.95 -20.13 -1.92
N ALA A 273 6.64 -19.89 -1.96
CA ALA A 273 5.65 -20.96 -2.05
C ALA A 273 5.86 -21.86 -3.30
N ALA A 274 6.22 -21.26 -4.43
CA ALA A 274 6.50 -22.02 -5.66
C ALA A 274 7.81 -22.80 -5.56
N LEU A 275 8.85 -22.26 -4.95
CA LEU A 275 10.14 -22.93 -4.75
C LEU A 275 9.99 -24.14 -3.83
N ASP A 276 9.31 -23.97 -2.69
CA ASP A 276 9.08 -25.02 -1.69
C ASP A 276 8.21 -26.15 -2.27
N TYR A 277 7.12 -25.79 -2.93
CA TYR A 277 6.26 -26.76 -3.63
C TYR A 277 7.02 -27.54 -4.69
N ALA A 278 7.78 -26.86 -5.52
CA ALA A 278 8.56 -27.50 -6.59
C ALA A 278 9.66 -28.43 -6.06
N GLY A 279 10.23 -28.12 -4.89
CA GLY A 279 11.21 -28.97 -4.19
C GLY A 279 10.63 -30.27 -3.65
N GLN A 280 9.36 -30.23 -3.23
CA GLN A 280 8.65 -31.36 -2.64
C GLN A 280 7.87 -32.18 -3.68
N ARG A 281 7.30 -31.55 -4.70
CA ARG A 281 6.46 -32.20 -5.71
C ARG A 281 7.29 -33.05 -6.65
N THR A 282 7.06 -34.35 -6.63
CA THR A 282 7.75 -35.31 -7.51
C THR A 282 6.87 -35.65 -8.73
N GLN A 283 7.47 -35.57 -9.91
CA GLN A 283 6.92 -36.06 -11.19
C GLN A 283 8.04 -36.72 -12.00
N PHE A 284 7.70 -37.75 -12.78
CA PHE A 284 8.68 -38.49 -13.57
C PHE A 284 9.91 -38.96 -12.76
N GLY A 285 9.68 -39.34 -11.49
CA GLY A 285 10.69 -39.92 -10.60
C GLY A 285 11.63 -38.94 -9.91
N ARG A 286 11.41 -37.61 -10.01
CA ARG A 286 12.24 -36.59 -9.35
C ARG A 286 11.44 -35.32 -8.99
N PRO A 287 11.92 -34.49 -8.03
CA PRO A 287 11.33 -33.18 -7.75
C PRO A 287 11.24 -32.31 -9.02
N ILE A 288 10.17 -31.52 -9.14
CA ILE A 288 9.97 -30.70 -10.33
C ILE A 288 10.99 -29.57 -10.46
N THR A 289 11.71 -29.19 -9.38
CA THR A 289 12.90 -28.32 -9.44
C THR A 289 14.03 -28.91 -10.29
N GLY A 290 14.05 -30.20 -10.54
CA GLY A 290 15.04 -30.87 -11.39
C GLY A 290 14.80 -30.71 -12.89
N PHE A 291 13.72 -30.05 -13.32
CA PHE A 291 13.41 -29.81 -14.75
C PHE A 291 13.79 -28.40 -15.17
N GLN A 292 14.49 -28.28 -16.30
CA GLN A 292 15.04 -27.03 -16.80
C GLN A 292 13.98 -25.94 -16.99
N LEU A 293 12.77 -26.26 -17.48
CA LEU A 293 11.69 -25.29 -17.65
C LEU A 293 11.15 -24.75 -16.30
N THR A 294 11.22 -25.54 -15.22
CA THR A 294 10.89 -25.07 -13.87
C THR A 294 12.01 -24.20 -13.32
N GLN A 295 13.27 -24.61 -13.53
CA GLN A 295 14.44 -23.82 -13.13
C GLN A 295 14.46 -22.45 -13.81
N GLN A 296 14.15 -22.39 -15.11
CA GLN A 296 14.05 -21.12 -15.83
C GLN A 296 13.02 -20.19 -15.18
N LYS A 297 11.81 -20.67 -14.89
CA LYS A 297 10.78 -19.87 -14.21
C LYS A 297 11.24 -19.34 -12.85
N LEU A 298 11.89 -20.18 -12.05
CA LEU A 298 12.42 -19.79 -10.73
C LEU A 298 13.53 -18.74 -10.87
N VAL A 299 14.43 -18.89 -11.85
CA VAL A 299 15.50 -17.93 -12.13
C VAL A 299 14.92 -16.58 -12.55
N ASP A 300 13.97 -16.56 -13.50
CA ASP A 300 13.35 -15.33 -13.97
C ASP A 300 12.66 -14.57 -12.83
N MET A 301 11.90 -15.28 -11.98
CA MET A 301 11.25 -14.67 -10.79
C MET A 301 12.29 -14.11 -9.80
N SER A 302 13.35 -14.85 -9.51
CA SER A 302 14.41 -14.43 -8.57
C SER A 302 15.16 -13.18 -9.06
N ILE A 303 15.45 -13.10 -10.36
CA ILE A 303 16.10 -11.92 -10.99
C ILE A 303 15.20 -10.69 -10.82
N GLU A 304 13.90 -10.80 -11.10
CA GLU A 304 12.98 -9.67 -10.97
C GLU A 304 12.83 -9.19 -9.52
N LEU A 305 12.78 -10.11 -8.53
CA LEU A 305 12.78 -9.75 -7.12
C LEU A 305 14.07 -9.01 -6.71
N SER A 306 15.22 -9.53 -7.13
CA SER A 306 16.52 -8.92 -6.82
C SER A 306 16.65 -7.51 -7.41
N LYS A 307 16.28 -7.33 -8.69
CA LYS A 307 16.26 -6.02 -9.37
C LYS A 307 15.29 -5.05 -8.68
N GLY A 308 14.06 -5.50 -8.40
CA GLY A 308 13.03 -4.71 -7.75
C GLY A 308 13.44 -4.26 -6.35
N GLY A 309 14.08 -5.14 -5.57
CA GLY A 309 14.61 -4.84 -4.25
C GLY A 309 15.67 -3.74 -4.25
N LEU A 310 16.67 -3.84 -5.13
CA LEU A 310 17.70 -2.81 -5.28
C LEU A 310 17.12 -1.48 -5.76
N LEU A 311 16.14 -1.51 -6.68
CA LEU A 311 15.44 -0.31 -7.14
C LEU A 311 14.68 0.36 -5.97
N ALA A 312 13.93 -0.43 -5.18
CA ALA A 312 13.20 0.07 -4.02
C ALA A 312 14.14 0.69 -2.99
N LEU A 313 15.27 0.02 -2.68
CA LEU A 313 16.27 0.54 -1.75
C LEU A 313 16.90 1.85 -2.25
N ALA A 314 17.27 1.94 -3.52
CA ALA A 314 17.81 3.18 -4.10
C ALA A 314 16.83 4.35 -4.00
N ILE A 315 15.53 4.10 -4.26
CA ILE A 315 14.46 5.10 -4.11
C ILE A 315 14.28 5.47 -2.63
N GLY A 316 14.34 4.50 -1.72
CA GLY A 316 14.25 4.72 -0.27
C GLY A 316 15.38 5.61 0.24
N ARG A 317 16.62 5.30 -0.10
CA ARG A 317 17.78 6.13 0.26
C ARG A 317 17.66 7.56 -0.30
N ALA A 318 17.22 7.71 -1.55
CA ALA A 318 17.00 9.04 -2.15
C ALA A 318 15.92 9.83 -1.38
N LYS A 319 14.88 9.15 -0.85
CA LYS A 319 13.83 9.76 -0.04
C LYS A 319 14.37 10.20 1.32
N ASP A 320 15.13 9.36 2.02
CA ASP A 320 15.75 9.69 3.32
C ASP A 320 16.73 10.87 3.21
N GLU A 321 17.41 11.00 2.09
CA GLU A 321 18.33 12.10 1.79
C GLU A 321 17.63 13.37 1.25
N GLY A 322 16.30 13.38 1.13
CA GLY A 322 15.54 14.52 0.60
C GLY A 322 15.76 14.80 -0.90
N ARG A 323 16.28 13.83 -1.64
CA ARG A 323 16.60 13.93 -3.08
C ARG A 323 15.59 13.23 -4.00
N LEU A 324 14.51 12.67 -3.41
CA LEU A 324 13.52 11.91 -4.17
C LEU A 324 12.78 12.81 -5.16
N HIS A 325 12.77 12.42 -6.44
CA HIS A 325 11.91 13.03 -7.44
C HIS A 325 10.63 12.17 -7.62
N PRO A 326 9.43 12.77 -7.73
CA PRO A 326 8.16 12.02 -7.83
C PRO A 326 8.12 10.99 -8.97
N VAL A 327 8.82 11.22 -10.09
CA VAL A 327 8.96 10.28 -11.21
C VAL A 327 9.63 8.96 -10.77
N GLN A 328 10.58 9.01 -9.82
CA GLN A 328 11.25 7.79 -9.32
C GLN A 328 10.25 6.87 -8.60
N VAL A 329 9.28 7.43 -7.87
CA VAL A 329 8.19 6.65 -7.25
C VAL A 329 7.33 5.98 -8.32
N SER A 330 7.03 6.70 -9.42
CA SER A 330 6.31 6.13 -10.56
C SER A 330 7.09 4.99 -11.23
N VAL A 331 8.40 5.14 -11.41
CA VAL A 331 9.28 4.07 -11.92
C VAL A 331 9.24 2.84 -11.02
N GLY A 332 9.41 3.04 -9.70
CA GLY A 332 9.41 1.95 -8.72
C GLY A 332 8.06 1.22 -8.69
N LYS A 333 6.94 1.94 -8.59
CA LYS A 333 5.60 1.33 -8.58
C LYS A 333 5.33 0.57 -9.88
N LEU A 334 5.56 1.19 -11.03
CA LEU A 334 5.31 0.58 -12.34
C LEU A 334 6.11 -0.72 -12.52
N ASN A 335 7.42 -0.68 -12.21
CA ASN A 335 8.30 -1.85 -12.35
C ASN A 335 7.92 -2.96 -11.38
N ASN A 336 7.86 -2.66 -10.08
CA ASN A 336 7.75 -3.68 -9.04
C ASN A 336 6.37 -4.33 -9.01
N VAL A 337 5.28 -3.58 -9.26
CA VAL A 337 3.94 -4.17 -9.29
C VAL A 337 3.76 -5.08 -10.51
N ARG A 338 4.24 -4.69 -11.69
CA ARG A 338 4.20 -5.55 -12.88
C ARG A 338 5.00 -6.83 -12.67
N ALA A 339 6.24 -6.71 -12.19
CA ALA A 339 7.09 -7.86 -11.90
C ALA A 339 6.45 -8.80 -10.86
N ALA A 340 5.91 -8.26 -9.77
CA ALA A 340 5.27 -9.05 -8.72
C ALA A 340 4.05 -9.82 -9.25
N LEU A 341 3.21 -9.18 -10.08
CA LEU A 341 2.05 -9.84 -10.68
C LEU A 341 2.47 -10.97 -11.63
N ASP A 342 3.51 -10.77 -12.45
CA ASP A 342 4.04 -11.81 -13.33
C ASP A 342 4.68 -12.96 -12.54
N ILE A 343 5.35 -12.66 -11.42
CA ILE A 343 5.85 -13.66 -10.48
C ILE A 343 4.69 -14.49 -9.91
N CYS A 344 3.62 -13.86 -9.43
CA CYS A 344 2.45 -14.58 -8.90
C CYS A 344 1.80 -15.47 -9.95
N ARG A 345 1.64 -14.99 -11.19
CA ARG A 345 1.11 -15.78 -12.32
C ARG A 345 2.00 -16.97 -12.64
N THR A 346 3.32 -16.78 -12.63
CA THR A 346 4.31 -17.83 -12.89
C THR A 346 4.31 -18.86 -11.76
N ALA A 347 4.31 -18.42 -10.51
CA ALA A 347 4.20 -19.28 -9.32
C ALA A 347 2.93 -20.15 -9.37
N ARG A 348 1.78 -19.54 -9.72
CA ARG A 348 0.52 -20.26 -9.89
C ARG A 348 0.67 -21.38 -10.94
N THR A 349 1.40 -21.18 -12.03
CA THR A 349 1.62 -22.24 -13.03
C THR A 349 2.50 -23.39 -12.51
N ILE A 350 3.48 -23.08 -11.64
CA ILE A 350 4.35 -24.10 -11.02
C ILE A 350 3.53 -24.99 -10.07
N LEU A 351 2.61 -24.42 -9.30
CA LEU A 351 1.74 -25.17 -8.40
C LEU A 351 0.67 -26.00 -9.12
N GLY A 352 0.46 -25.79 -10.43
CA GLY A 352 -0.57 -26.50 -11.20
C GLY A 352 -1.98 -26.25 -10.64
N ALA A 353 -2.75 -27.33 -10.39
CA ALA A 353 -4.10 -27.22 -9.84
C ALA A 353 -4.12 -26.60 -8.42
N ASN A 354 -3.09 -26.89 -7.60
CA ASN A 354 -2.98 -26.30 -6.25
C ASN A 354 -2.80 -24.77 -6.29
N GLY A 355 -2.34 -24.22 -7.42
CA GLY A 355 -2.15 -22.79 -7.58
C GLY A 355 -3.43 -21.94 -7.62
N ILE A 356 -4.62 -22.56 -7.59
CA ILE A 356 -5.91 -21.87 -7.50
C ILE A 356 -6.61 -22.08 -6.15
N SER A 357 -5.97 -22.79 -5.21
CA SER A 357 -6.46 -23.03 -3.86
C SER A 357 -5.93 -21.95 -2.89
N LEU A 358 -6.77 -21.55 -1.92
CA LEU A 358 -6.37 -20.65 -0.82
C LEU A 358 -5.46 -21.31 0.22
N GLU A 359 -5.22 -22.62 0.12
CA GLU A 359 -4.19 -23.30 0.92
C GLU A 359 -2.76 -22.82 0.60
N TYR A 360 -2.61 -22.17 -0.55
CA TYR A 360 -1.37 -21.50 -0.95
C TYR A 360 -1.62 -20.00 -1.15
N PRO A 361 -0.67 -19.13 -0.84
CA PRO A 361 -0.88 -17.69 -0.89
C PRO A 361 -0.99 -17.13 -2.33
N VAL A 362 -0.58 -17.91 -3.32
CA VAL A 362 -0.29 -17.46 -4.68
C VAL A 362 -1.50 -16.85 -5.38
N ILE A 363 -2.65 -17.54 -5.38
CA ILE A 363 -3.87 -17.03 -6.06
C ILE A 363 -4.40 -15.78 -5.36
N ARG A 364 -4.29 -15.70 -4.04
CA ARG A 364 -4.68 -14.55 -3.24
C ARG A 364 -3.83 -13.33 -3.59
N HIS A 365 -2.50 -13.47 -3.62
CA HIS A 365 -1.60 -12.41 -4.05
C HIS A 365 -1.83 -12.00 -5.50
N MET A 366 -2.01 -12.96 -6.41
CA MET A 366 -2.32 -12.67 -7.80
C MET A 366 -3.58 -11.81 -7.94
N ASN A 367 -4.67 -12.19 -7.27
CA ASN A 367 -5.92 -11.43 -7.29
C ASN A 367 -5.74 -10.03 -6.67
N ASN A 368 -5.02 -9.92 -5.55
CA ASN A 368 -4.77 -8.65 -4.89
C ASN A 368 -3.96 -7.68 -5.77
N LEU A 369 -2.93 -8.19 -6.44
CA LEU A 369 -2.06 -7.37 -7.28
C LEU A 369 -2.77 -6.80 -8.53
N GLU A 370 -3.88 -7.38 -8.99
CA GLU A 370 -4.72 -6.75 -10.03
C GLU A 370 -5.30 -5.41 -9.56
N SER A 371 -5.67 -5.28 -8.27
CA SER A 371 -6.05 -3.98 -7.71
C SER A 371 -4.84 -3.07 -7.49
N VAL A 372 -3.72 -3.61 -7.00
CA VAL A 372 -2.48 -2.85 -6.77
C VAL A 372 -1.95 -2.25 -8.07
N LEU A 373 -2.10 -2.95 -9.18
CA LEU A 373 -1.76 -2.48 -10.52
C LEU A 373 -2.62 -1.26 -10.94
N THR A 374 -3.86 -1.20 -10.43
CA THR A 374 -4.89 -0.26 -10.88
C THR A 374 -4.96 0.99 -10.00
N TYR A 375 -4.98 0.83 -8.67
CA TYR A 375 -5.22 1.95 -7.75
C TYR A 375 -3.99 2.84 -7.56
N GLU A 376 -4.23 4.06 -7.02
CA GLU A 376 -3.20 5.09 -6.77
C GLU A 376 -2.35 5.42 -8.01
N GLY A 377 -3.01 5.43 -9.15
CA GLY A 377 -2.41 5.58 -10.47
C GLY A 377 -2.25 4.23 -11.16
N THR A 378 -2.94 4.09 -12.30
CA THR A 378 -2.82 2.89 -13.15
C THR A 378 -1.43 2.79 -13.78
N SER A 379 -1.11 1.64 -14.36
CA SER A 379 0.12 1.47 -15.14
C SER A 379 0.26 2.50 -16.26
N GLU A 380 -0.85 2.87 -16.90
CA GLU A 380 -0.89 3.88 -17.96
C GLU A 380 -0.54 5.27 -17.39
N MET A 381 -1.12 5.66 -16.24
CA MET A 381 -0.81 6.93 -15.59
C MET A 381 0.68 7.06 -15.23
N HIS A 382 1.28 6.00 -14.66
CA HIS A 382 2.72 5.99 -14.38
C HIS A 382 3.55 6.03 -15.66
N THR A 383 3.12 5.33 -16.72
CA THR A 383 3.78 5.37 -18.03
C THR A 383 3.76 6.78 -18.60
N LEU A 384 2.63 7.49 -18.53
CA LEU A 384 2.51 8.88 -18.99
C LEU A 384 3.40 9.84 -18.18
N ILE A 385 3.42 9.70 -16.85
CA ILE A 385 4.29 10.52 -15.97
C ILE A 385 5.77 10.33 -16.35
N ILE A 386 6.20 9.08 -16.52
CA ILE A 386 7.59 8.75 -16.89
C ILE A 386 7.88 9.23 -18.32
N GLY A 387 6.95 8.98 -19.26
CA GLY A 387 7.07 9.40 -20.66
C GLY A 387 7.25 10.91 -20.82
N GLN A 388 6.44 11.70 -20.08
CA GLN A 388 6.58 13.16 -20.06
C GLN A 388 7.95 13.59 -19.50
N ALA A 389 8.43 12.93 -18.44
CA ALA A 389 9.74 13.24 -17.87
C ALA A 389 10.90 12.92 -18.82
N LEU A 390 10.77 11.84 -19.61
CA LEU A 390 11.79 11.43 -20.57
C LEU A 390 11.82 12.32 -21.81
N THR A 391 10.66 12.74 -22.30
CA THR A 391 10.54 13.40 -23.61
C THR A 391 10.40 14.92 -23.51
N GLY A 392 10.04 15.45 -22.33
CA GLY A 392 9.67 16.84 -22.13
C GLY A 392 8.34 17.24 -22.80
N GLN A 393 7.61 16.28 -23.38
CA GLN A 393 6.32 16.53 -24.05
C GLN A 393 5.16 16.28 -23.10
N PRO A 394 4.11 17.14 -23.09
CA PRO A 394 2.92 16.91 -22.29
C PRO A 394 2.26 15.56 -22.65
N ALA A 395 1.93 14.77 -21.62
CA ALA A 395 1.31 13.46 -21.78
C ALA A 395 -0.19 13.46 -21.43
N PHE A 396 -0.67 14.54 -20.83
CA PHE A 396 -2.05 14.71 -20.36
C PHE A 396 -2.71 15.85 -21.16
N GLN A 397 -3.02 15.61 -22.41
CA GLN A 397 -3.76 16.54 -23.30
C GLN A 397 -4.99 15.85 -23.86
#